data_332d6f8f780c219f52dc1aef9fcc1b64
#
_entry.id   332d6f8f780c219f52dc1aef9fcc1b64
#
_cell.length_a   1.000
_cell.length_b   1.000
_cell.length_c   1.000
_cell.angle_alpha   90.00
_cell.angle_beta   90.00
_cell.angle_gamma   90.00
#
_symmetry.space_group_name_H-M   'P 1'
#
loop_
_entity.id
_entity.type
_entity.pdbx_description
1 polymer ?
#
loop_
_entity_poly.entity_id
_entity_poly.type
_entity_poly.pdbx_seq_one_letter_code
_entity_poly.pdbx_strand_id
1 'polypeptide(L)'
;PQSKITTVEINPEVIAHRQTFCIPPNSQRFKIIEADGAEYLQQKNAICHAILLDAYDGQGIPPALASEAFYQDCYQALANEGVLVVNLWRKDANFRRNLDRIHRCFDKKTITVRCQSGNEIIFAFKNPQLPDFDEAWKKALWYQKQTKINFPQFLEDMVLSLKNTWFYTGQST
;
A
#
# COMPACT_ATOMS: atom_id res chain seq x y z
N PRO A 1 5.26 -11.70 -16.35
CA PRO A 1 4.41 -11.13 -15.31
C PRO A 1 3.00 -10.91 -15.85
N GLN A 2 1.98 -11.37 -15.10
CA GLN A 2 0.58 -11.29 -15.54
C GLN A 2 -0.20 -10.16 -14.80
N SER A 3 0.48 -9.39 -13.95
CA SER A 3 -0.15 -8.33 -13.14
C SER A 3 -0.75 -7.23 -14.02
N LYS A 4 -1.92 -6.76 -13.64
CA LYS A 4 -2.59 -5.59 -14.21
C LYS A 4 -2.45 -4.43 -13.23
N ILE A 5 -2.16 -3.24 -13.74
CA ILE A 5 -1.99 -2.03 -12.96
C ILE A 5 -2.99 -0.99 -13.48
N THR A 6 -3.72 -0.40 -12.56
CA THR A 6 -4.55 0.78 -12.82
C THR A 6 -4.05 1.91 -11.94
N THR A 7 -3.64 3.01 -12.53
CA THR A 7 -3.32 4.26 -11.83
C THR A 7 -4.54 5.17 -11.92
N VAL A 8 -4.94 5.72 -10.80
CA VAL A 8 -6.01 6.73 -10.73
C VAL A 8 -5.36 8.04 -10.35
N GLU A 9 -5.52 9.06 -11.17
CA GLU A 9 -4.93 10.39 -11.01
C GLU A 9 -5.99 11.44 -11.32
N ILE A 10 -6.16 12.41 -10.41
CA ILE A 10 -7.18 13.46 -10.56
C ILE A 10 -6.67 14.63 -11.41
N ASN A 11 -5.35 14.85 -11.43
CA ASN A 11 -4.77 16.00 -12.10
C ASN A 11 -4.43 15.69 -13.57
N PRO A 12 -5.15 16.26 -14.55
CA PRO A 12 -4.87 16.03 -15.97
C PRO A 12 -3.49 16.53 -16.41
N GLU A 13 -2.93 17.54 -15.74
CA GLU A 13 -1.57 18.03 -16.03
C GLU A 13 -0.52 16.98 -15.67
N VAL A 14 -0.68 16.28 -14.53
CA VAL A 14 0.19 15.16 -14.16
C VAL A 14 0.09 14.05 -15.22
N ILE A 15 -1.13 13.74 -15.67
CA ILE A 15 -1.34 12.72 -16.71
C ILE A 15 -0.69 13.16 -18.04
N ALA A 16 -0.75 14.44 -18.40
CA ALA A 16 -0.14 14.98 -19.61
C ALA A 16 1.39 14.80 -19.64
N HIS A 17 2.06 14.78 -18.48
CA HIS A 17 3.49 14.56 -18.37
C HIS A 17 3.93 13.09 -18.51
N ARG A 18 3.00 12.16 -18.82
CA ARG A 18 3.31 10.73 -18.92
C ARG A 18 4.47 10.39 -19.84
N GLN A 19 4.64 11.12 -20.94
CA GLN A 19 5.75 10.90 -21.88
C GLN A 19 7.09 11.33 -21.24
N THR A 20 7.11 12.47 -20.56
CA THR A 20 8.28 12.97 -19.84
C THR A 20 8.78 11.97 -18.79
N PHE A 21 7.87 11.30 -18.11
CA PHE A 21 8.17 10.28 -17.11
C PHE A 21 8.29 8.86 -17.67
N CYS A 22 8.35 8.72 -18.99
CA CYS A 22 8.48 7.42 -19.68
C CYS A 22 7.37 6.42 -19.30
N ILE A 23 6.16 6.90 -18.98
CA ILE A 23 5.04 6.05 -18.64
C ILE A 23 4.43 5.47 -19.91
N PRO A 24 4.28 4.14 -20.02
CA PRO A 24 3.79 3.50 -21.23
C PRO A 24 2.34 3.89 -21.56
N PRO A 25 1.91 3.76 -22.83
CA PRO A 25 0.51 3.96 -23.20
C PRO A 25 -0.40 2.94 -22.52
N ASN A 26 -1.70 3.28 -22.43
CA ASN A 26 -2.70 2.35 -21.92
C ASN A 26 -2.70 1.05 -22.73
N SER A 27 -2.84 -0.08 -22.03
CA SER A 27 -2.82 -1.41 -22.60
C SER A 27 -3.78 -2.33 -21.81
N GLN A 28 -3.81 -3.60 -22.14
CA GLN A 28 -4.58 -4.59 -21.36
C GLN A 28 -4.04 -4.77 -19.93
N ARG A 29 -2.77 -4.42 -19.70
CA ARG A 29 -2.09 -4.60 -18.40
C ARG A 29 -1.86 -3.32 -17.62
N PHE A 30 -1.88 -2.17 -18.29
CA PHE A 30 -1.62 -0.87 -17.65
C PHE A 30 -2.65 0.15 -18.12
N LYS A 31 -3.26 0.85 -17.17
CA LYS A 31 -4.23 1.91 -17.44
C LYS A 31 -3.98 3.10 -16.53
N ILE A 32 -4.11 4.31 -17.08
CA ILE A 32 -4.32 5.53 -16.30
C ILE A 32 -5.78 5.94 -16.49
N ILE A 33 -6.44 6.25 -15.38
CA ILE A 33 -7.81 6.74 -15.30
C ILE A 33 -7.76 8.14 -14.67
N GLU A 34 -8.27 9.14 -15.36
CA GLU A 34 -8.50 10.48 -14.80
C GLU A 34 -9.76 10.43 -13.95
N ALA A 35 -9.57 10.44 -12.61
CA ALA A 35 -10.67 10.40 -11.65
C ALA A 35 -10.19 10.75 -10.24
N ASP A 36 -11.11 11.14 -9.35
CA ASP A 36 -10.88 11.17 -7.91
C ASP A 36 -10.72 9.74 -7.38
N GLY A 37 -9.62 9.48 -6.65
CA GLY A 37 -9.30 8.15 -6.11
C GLY A 37 -10.32 7.66 -5.09
N ALA A 38 -10.92 8.57 -4.30
CA ALA A 38 -11.95 8.21 -3.34
C ALA A 38 -13.25 7.80 -4.05
N GLU A 39 -13.69 8.59 -5.03
CA GLU A 39 -14.87 8.25 -5.83
C GLU A 39 -14.66 6.96 -6.63
N TYR A 40 -13.46 6.77 -7.17
CA TYR A 40 -13.13 5.57 -7.93
C TYR A 40 -13.28 4.29 -7.12
N LEU A 41 -12.95 4.30 -5.83
CA LEU A 41 -13.04 3.12 -4.96
C LEU A 41 -14.42 2.90 -4.35
N GLN A 42 -15.28 3.91 -4.31
CA GLN A 42 -16.63 3.76 -3.76
C GLN A 42 -17.36 2.56 -4.39
N GLN A 43 -18.01 1.76 -3.54
CA GLN A 43 -18.81 0.59 -3.93
C GLN A 43 -18.05 -0.49 -4.73
N LYS A 44 -16.72 -0.44 -4.77
CA LYS A 44 -15.92 -1.50 -5.38
C LYS A 44 -15.72 -2.65 -4.39
N ASN A 45 -15.82 -3.87 -4.88
CA ASN A 45 -15.62 -5.07 -4.08
C ASN A 45 -14.65 -6.02 -4.77
N ALA A 46 -13.60 -6.45 -4.07
CA ALA A 46 -12.66 -7.48 -4.47
C ALA A 46 -12.12 -7.30 -5.91
N ILE A 47 -11.79 -6.06 -6.31
CA ILE A 47 -11.33 -5.72 -7.65
C ILE A 47 -9.81 -5.80 -7.82
N CYS A 48 -9.04 -5.80 -6.73
CA CYS A 48 -7.58 -5.80 -6.79
C CYS A 48 -6.95 -6.53 -5.58
N HIS A 49 -5.71 -6.97 -5.75
CA HIS A 49 -4.94 -7.62 -4.68
C HIS A 49 -4.04 -6.63 -3.92
N ALA A 50 -3.74 -5.49 -4.51
CA ALA A 50 -2.95 -4.46 -3.87
C ALA A 50 -3.48 -3.07 -4.24
N ILE A 51 -3.50 -2.16 -3.25
CA ILE A 51 -3.73 -0.73 -3.42
C ILE A 51 -2.48 -0.03 -2.91
N LEU A 52 -1.86 0.82 -3.74
CA LEU A 52 -0.74 1.67 -3.37
C LEU A 52 -1.26 3.10 -3.25
N LEU A 53 -1.27 3.63 -2.03
CA LEU A 53 -1.69 5.00 -1.74
C LEU A 53 -0.46 5.86 -1.47
N ASP A 54 -0.11 6.69 -2.43
CA ASP A 54 0.95 7.69 -2.36
C ASP A 54 0.42 9.01 -2.94
N ALA A 55 -0.54 9.61 -2.25
CA ALA A 55 -1.27 10.78 -2.70
C ALA A 55 -1.05 11.93 -1.72
N TYR A 56 -0.10 12.79 -2.05
CA TYR A 56 0.21 14.00 -1.31
C TYR A 56 0.00 15.24 -2.18
N ASP A 57 -0.60 16.27 -1.59
CA ASP A 57 -0.58 17.63 -2.09
C ASP A 57 0.36 18.50 -1.24
N GLY A 58 0.37 19.83 -1.44
CA GLY A 58 1.20 20.75 -0.67
C GLY A 58 0.83 20.85 0.83
N GLN A 59 -0.27 20.23 1.27
CA GLN A 59 -0.78 20.28 2.65
C GLN A 59 -0.79 18.91 3.34
N GLY A 60 -0.47 17.83 2.64
CA GLY A 60 -0.49 16.46 3.17
C GLY A 60 -1.32 15.51 2.31
N ILE A 61 -1.89 14.47 2.93
CA ILE A 61 -2.85 13.61 2.23
C ILE A 61 -4.18 14.36 2.13
N PRO A 62 -4.80 14.48 0.93
CA PRO A 62 -6.10 15.11 0.77
C PRO A 62 -7.15 14.50 1.72
N PRO A 63 -8.02 15.33 2.36
CA PRO A 63 -8.96 14.84 3.37
C PRO A 63 -9.87 13.70 2.89
N ALA A 64 -10.24 13.69 1.61
CA ALA A 64 -11.03 12.61 1.01
C ALA A 64 -10.31 11.27 1.09
N LEU A 65 -9.01 11.24 0.76
CA LEU A 65 -8.14 10.04 0.76
C LEU A 65 -7.58 9.70 2.15
N ALA A 66 -7.88 10.50 3.16
CA ALA A 66 -7.50 10.28 4.55
C ALA A 66 -8.71 9.93 5.43
N SER A 67 -9.93 9.89 4.90
CA SER A 67 -11.14 9.61 5.67
C SER A 67 -11.26 8.15 6.09
N GLU A 68 -11.97 7.87 7.17
CA GLU A 68 -12.25 6.50 7.59
C GLU A 68 -13.10 5.75 6.55
N ALA A 69 -14.05 6.45 5.93
CA ALA A 69 -14.86 5.90 4.84
C ALA A 69 -13.98 5.44 3.66
N PHE A 70 -13.00 6.24 3.25
CA PHE A 70 -12.06 5.87 2.20
C PHE A 70 -11.24 4.62 2.55
N TYR A 71 -10.74 4.49 3.78
CA TYR A 71 -10.01 3.28 4.19
C TYR A 71 -10.92 2.04 4.25
N GLN A 72 -12.20 2.22 4.57
CA GLN A 72 -13.20 1.14 4.46
C GLN A 72 -13.44 0.75 3.01
N ASP A 73 -13.56 1.72 2.09
CA ASP A 73 -13.69 1.47 0.66
C ASP A 73 -12.44 0.75 0.12
N CYS A 74 -11.23 1.13 0.55
CA CYS A 74 -10.01 0.39 0.24
C CYS A 74 -10.10 -1.07 0.72
N TYR A 75 -10.55 -1.28 1.97
CA TYR A 75 -10.72 -2.64 2.51
C TYR A 75 -11.70 -3.46 1.68
N GLN A 76 -12.84 -2.89 1.28
CA GLN A 76 -13.82 -3.59 0.45
C GLN A 76 -13.29 -3.88 -0.96
N ALA A 77 -12.60 -2.92 -1.58
CA ALA A 77 -12.03 -3.06 -2.92
C ALA A 77 -10.92 -4.11 -3.01
N LEU A 78 -10.24 -4.40 -1.90
CA LEU A 78 -9.24 -5.46 -1.85
C LEU A 78 -9.89 -6.85 -1.94
N ALA A 79 -9.28 -7.73 -2.74
CA ALA A 79 -9.55 -9.17 -2.70
C ALA A 79 -9.17 -9.76 -1.34
N ASN A 80 -9.58 -11.00 -1.08
CA ASN A 80 -9.10 -11.72 0.10
C ASN A 80 -7.57 -11.84 0.06
N GLU A 81 -6.91 -11.71 1.22
CA GLU A 81 -5.44 -11.66 1.34
C GLU A 81 -4.78 -10.47 0.64
N GLY A 82 -5.57 -9.47 0.23
CA GLY A 82 -5.06 -8.25 -0.39
C GLY A 82 -4.40 -7.31 0.61
N VAL A 83 -3.62 -6.37 0.10
CA VAL A 83 -2.86 -5.41 0.91
C VAL A 83 -3.08 -3.97 0.44
N LEU A 84 -3.35 -3.08 1.39
CA LEU A 84 -3.23 -1.64 1.22
C LEU A 84 -1.83 -1.21 1.68
N VAL A 85 -1.09 -0.52 0.83
CA VAL A 85 0.21 0.07 1.14
C VAL A 85 0.07 1.58 1.14
N VAL A 86 0.35 2.22 2.27
CA VAL A 86 0.22 3.67 2.44
C VAL A 86 1.57 4.27 2.78
N ASN A 87 1.98 5.27 2.01
CA ASN A 87 3.12 6.10 2.35
C ASN A 87 2.65 7.24 3.28
N LEU A 88 3.08 7.22 4.55
CA LEU A 88 2.76 8.26 5.52
C LEU A 88 4.02 9.07 5.90
N TRP A 89 3.91 10.38 5.80
CA TRP A 89 4.98 11.27 6.26
C TRP A 89 4.84 11.55 7.76
N ARG A 90 5.85 11.18 8.56
CA ARG A 90 5.80 11.27 10.04
C ARG A 90 5.62 12.68 10.58
N LYS A 91 6.02 13.69 9.81
CA LYS A 91 5.88 15.09 10.21
C LYS A 91 4.52 15.70 9.82
N ASP A 92 3.67 14.95 9.11
CA ASP A 92 2.30 15.36 8.84
C ASP A 92 1.53 15.48 10.16
N ALA A 93 0.85 16.61 10.38
CA ALA A 93 0.04 16.85 11.58
C ALA A 93 -1.05 15.78 11.78
N ASN A 94 -1.53 15.17 10.71
CA ASN A 94 -2.56 14.13 10.73
C ASN A 94 -1.99 12.70 10.75
N PHE A 95 -0.67 12.52 10.82
CA PHE A 95 -0.02 11.21 10.77
C PHE A 95 -0.68 10.19 11.71
N ARG A 96 -0.79 10.52 13.01
CA ARG A 96 -1.37 9.61 14.01
C ARG A 96 -2.85 9.31 13.72
N ARG A 97 -3.62 10.33 13.34
CA ARG A 97 -5.03 10.17 12.99
C ARG A 97 -5.22 9.23 11.81
N ASN A 98 -4.41 9.37 10.76
CA ASN A 98 -4.47 8.51 9.59
C ASN A 98 -4.06 7.07 9.94
N LEU A 99 -2.99 6.89 10.71
CA LEU A 99 -2.57 5.58 11.19
C LEU A 99 -3.67 4.90 12.03
N ASP A 100 -4.31 5.61 12.94
CA ASP A 100 -5.39 5.08 13.78
C ASP A 100 -6.61 4.65 12.95
N ARG A 101 -6.95 5.40 11.89
CA ARG A 101 -8.03 5.03 10.96
C ARG A 101 -7.70 3.76 10.21
N ILE A 102 -6.48 3.63 9.67
CA ILE A 102 -6.01 2.41 9.02
C ILE A 102 -6.09 1.23 9.98
N HIS A 103 -5.60 1.37 11.21
CA HIS A 103 -5.64 0.33 12.23
C HIS A 103 -7.07 -0.13 12.54
N ARG A 104 -8.04 0.80 12.60
CA ARG A 104 -9.45 0.43 12.83
C ARG A 104 -10.04 -0.31 11.65
N CYS A 105 -9.83 0.18 10.43
CA CYS A 105 -10.39 -0.43 9.23
C CYS A 105 -9.82 -1.81 8.91
N PHE A 106 -8.56 -2.07 9.30
CA PHE A 106 -7.86 -3.33 9.02
C PHE A 106 -7.65 -4.20 10.28
N ASP A 107 -8.40 -3.91 11.37
CA ASP A 107 -8.33 -4.69 12.62
C ASP A 107 -6.88 -4.83 13.14
N LYS A 108 -6.10 -3.75 13.04
CA LYS A 108 -4.66 -3.69 13.39
C LYS A 108 -3.78 -4.72 12.66
N LYS A 109 -4.27 -5.36 11.60
CA LYS A 109 -3.49 -6.30 10.77
C LYS A 109 -2.53 -5.53 9.88
N THR A 110 -1.55 -4.87 10.50
CA THR A 110 -0.63 -3.94 9.84
C THR A 110 0.82 -4.23 10.16
N ILE A 111 1.70 -3.94 9.21
CA ILE A 111 3.14 -3.87 9.39
C ILE A 111 3.57 -2.45 9.06
N THR A 112 4.45 -1.87 9.88
CA THR A 112 4.99 -0.53 9.64
C THR A 112 6.50 -0.62 9.40
N VAL A 113 6.95 -0.12 8.27
CA VAL A 113 8.37 -0.03 7.91
C VAL A 113 8.78 1.43 7.87
N ARG A 114 9.82 1.78 8.63
CA ARG A 114 10.36 3.14 8.70
C ARG A 114 11.40 3.37 7.62
N CYS A 115 11.22 4.46 6.85
CA CYS A 115 12.20 4.88 5.87
C CYS A 115 13.15 5.94 6.46
N GLN A 116 14.40 5.95 5.98
CA GLN A 116 15.39 6.95 6.40
C GLN A 116 14.96 8.38 6.01
N SER A 117 14.13 8.54 4.97
CA SER A 117 13.57 9.82 4.53
C SER A 117 12.59 10.46 5.52
N GLY A 118 12.20 9.74 6.59
CA GLY A 118 11.21 10.19 7.57
C GLY A 118 9.78 9.77 7.25
N ASN A 119 9.58 8.97 6.22
CA ASN A 119 8.31 8.34 5.91
C ASN A 119 8.15 7.01 6.66
N GLU A 120 6.91 6.61 6.88
CA GLU A 120 6.55 5.26 7.31
C GLU A 120 5.66 4.63 6.23
N ILE A 121 6.03 3.44 5.79
CA ILE A 121 5.23 2.65 4.87
C ILE A 121 4.38 1.69 5.69
N ILE A 122 3.07 1.84 5.60
CA ILE A 122 2.10 1.01 6.30
C ILE A 122 1.57 -0.03 5.33
N PHE A 123 1.76 -1.30 5.65
CA PHE A 123 1.13 -2.43 4.97
C PHE A 123 -0.06 -2.87 5.82
N ALA A 124 -1.28 -2.71 5.31
CA ALA A 124 -2.51 -3.10 5.99
C ALA A 124 -3.17 -4.25 5.21
N PHE A 125 -3.39 -5.37 5.86
CA PHE A 125 -3.77 -6.63 5.21
C PHE A 125 -5.24 -6.97 5.45
N LYS A 126 -5.92 -7.38 4.38
CA LYS A 126 -7.26 -7.95 4.46
C LYS A 126 -7.16 -9.47 4.62
N ASN A 127 -7.61 -10.00 5.78
CA ASN A 127 -7.62 -11.43 6.08
C ASN A 127 -6.28 -12.13 5.77
N PRO A 128 -5.14 -11.65 6.32
CA PRO A 128 -3.84 -12.22 5.99
C PRO A 128 -3.71 -13.64 6.54
N GLN A 129 -3.02 -14.48 5.79
CA GLN A 129 -2.45 -15.72 6.28
C GLN A 129 -0.98 -15.48 6.66
N LEU A 130 -0.48 -16.27 7.62
CA LEU A 130 0.94 -16.21 7.95
C LEU A 130 1.76 -16.66 6.74
N PRO A 131 2.72 -15.86 6.27
CA PRO A 131 3.56 -16.25 5.16
C PRO A 131 4.49 -17.39 5.54
N ASP A 132 4.79 -18.28 4.59
CA ASP A 132 5.95 -19.15 4.68
C ASP A 132 7.22 -18.28 4.52
N PHE A 133 7.90 -18.03 5.63
CA PHE A 133 9.08 -17.17 5.66
C PHE A 133 10.26 -17.75 4.86
N ASP A 134 10.40 -19.06 4.80
CA ASP A 134 11.47 -19.70 4.02
C ASP A 134 11.23 -19.51 2.52
N GLU A 135 9.99 -19.65 2.10
CA GLU A 135 9.60 -19.36 0.71
C GLU A 135 9.74 -17.86 0.38
N ALA A 136 9.29 -16.99 1.27
CA ALA A 136 9.44 -15.55 1.11
C ALA A 136 10.91 -15.13 0.99
N TRP A 137 11.78 -15.73 1.82
CA TRP A 137 13.23 -15.49 1.76
C TRP A 137 13.86 -15.95 0.45
N LYS A 138 13.52 -17.15 -0.03
CA LYS A 138 13.97 -17.65 -1.32
C LYS A 138 13.54 -16.72 -2.47
N LYS A 139 12.30 -16.22 -2.44
CA LYS A 139 11.79 -15.26 -3.41
C LYS A 139 12.54 -13.93 -3.35
N ALA A 140 12.78 -13.41 -2.13
CA ALA A 140 13.53 -12.16 -1.93
C ALA A 140 14.94 -12.24 -2.53
N LEU A 141 15.69 -13.33 -2.28
CA LEU A 141 16.99 -13.57 -2.86
C LEU A 141 16.93 -13.69 -4.40
N TRP A 142 15.91 -14.35 -4.93
CA TRP A 142 15.74 -14.48 -6.37
C TRP A 142 15.48 -13.11 -7.03
N TYR A 143 14.56 -12.30 -6.46
CA TYR A 143 14.26 -10.96 -6.97
C TYR A 143 15.47 -10.02 -6.86
N GLN A 144 16.26 -10.09 -5.80
CA GLN A 144 17.48 -9.30 -5.66
C GLN A 144 18.45 -9.56 -6.82
N LYS A 145 18.63 -10.83 -7.22
CA LYS A 145 19.49 -11.19 -8.38
C LYS A 145 18.98 -10.62 -9.69
N GLN A 146 17.63 -10.50 -9.85
CA GLN A 146 17.02 -10.03 -11.10
C GLN A 146 16.99 -8.48 -11.20
N THR A 147 16.85 -7.77 -10.08
CA THR A 147 16.54 -6.35 -10.07
C THR A 147 17.63 -5.49 -9.43
N LYS A 148 18.58 -6.08 -8.72
CA LYS A 148 19.58 -5.42 -7.85
C LYS A 148 18.95 -4.65 -6.66
N ILE A 149 17.65 -4.81 -6.41
CA ILE A 149 16.98 -4.25 -5.23
C ILE A 149 17.20 -5.21 -4.05
N ASN A 150 17.55 -4.67 -2.88
CA ASN A 150 17.83 -5.48 -1.68
C ASN A 150 16.52 -5.95 -0.99
N PHE A 151 15.78 -6.84 -1.65
CA PHE A 151 14.56 -7.44 -1.09
C PHE A 151 14.76 -8.20 0.23
N PRO A 152 15.90 -8.94 0.46
CA PRO A 152 16.16 -9.54 1.76
C PRO A 152 16.13 -8.54 2.90
N GLN A 153 16.75 -7.37 2.76
CA GLN A 153 16.73 -6.32 3.79
C GLN A 153 15.30 -5.83 4.08
N PHE A 154 14.50 -5.61 3.04
CA PHE A 154 13.09 -5.22 3.23
C PHE A 154 12.30 -6.30 3.97
N LEU A 155 12.55 -7.57 3.67
CA LEU A 155 11.90 -8.67 4.38
C LEU A 155 12.32 -8.74 5.85
N GLU A 156 13.61 -8.53 6.17
CA GLU A 156 14.10 -8.42 7.55
C GLU A 156 13.42 -7.29 8.31
N ASP A 157 13.34 -6.09 7.71
CA ASP A 157 12.70 -4.93 8.32
C ASP A 157 11.20 -5.19 8.60
N MET A 158 10.52 -5.88 7.68
CA MET A 158 9.13 -6.31 7.86
C MET A 158 8.99 -7.33 9.00
N VAL A 159 9.86 -8.33 9.07
CA VAL A 159 9.86 -9.35 10.13
C VAL A 159 10.14 -8.73 11.50
N LEU A 160 11.08 -7.80 11.60
CA LEU A 160 11.35 -7.06 12.81
C LEU A 160 10.13 -6.24 13.27
N SER A 161 9.42 -5.63 12.34
CA SER A 161 8.18 -4.92 12.62
C SER A 161 7.05 -5.87 13.08
N LEU A 162 6.95 -7.07 12.50
CA LEU A 162 5.97 -8.09 12.88
C LEU A 162 6.11 -8.54 14.33
N LYS A 163 7.32 -8.64 14.88
CA LYS A 163 7.55 -9.01 16.28
C LYS A 163 6.88 -8.05 17.29
N ASN A 164 6.56 -6.83 16.85
CA ASN A 164 5.91 -5.80 17.65
C ASN A 164 4.41 -5.66 17.32
N THR A 165 3.84 -6.56 16.52
CA THR A 165 2.45 -6.51 16.05
C THR A 165 1.68 -7.79 16.42
N TRP A 166 0.39 -7.81 16.14
CA TRP A 166 -0.59 -8.82 16.50
C TRP A 166 -0.25 -10.29 16.12
N PHE A 167 0.67 -10.55 15.18
CA PHE A 167 1.07 -11.91 14.82
C PHE A 167 1.68 -12.71 15.98
N TYR A 168 2.27 -12.03 16.97
CA TYR A 168 2.95 -12.67 18.10
C TYR A 168 2.17 -12.58 19.42
N THR A 169 1.12 -11.75 19.50
CA THR A 169 0.32 -11.61 20.74
C THR A 169 -0.71 -12.72 20.94
N GLY A 170 -0.88 -13.62 19.97
CA GLY A 170 -1.87 -14.73 20.00
C GLY A 170 -1.32 -16.09 20.43
N GLN A 171 -0.03 -16.23 20.80
CA GLN A 171 0.57 -17.50 21.23
C GLN A 171 1.06 -17.51 22.68
N SER A 172 0.45 -16.72 23.53
CA SER A 172 0.74 -16.76 25.00
C SER A 172 -0.54 -17.11 25.75
N THR A 173 -0.92 -18.37 25.72
CA THR A 173 -1.69 -19.08 26.76
C THR A 173 -1.38 -20.56 26.68
#